data_03edb279ac0c100c530b725d21bfae8e
#
_entry.id   03edb279ac0c100c530b725d21bfae8e
#
_cell.length_a   1.000
_cell.length_b   1.000
_cell.length_c   1.000
_cell.angle_alpha   90.00
_cell.angle_beta   90.00
_cell.angle_gamma   90.00
#
_symmetry.space_group_name_H-M   'P 1'
#
loop_
_entity.id
_entity.type
_entity.pdbx_description
1 polymer ?
#
loop_
_entity_poly.entity_id
_entity_poly.type
_entity_poly.pdbx_seq_one_letter_code
_entity_poly.pdbx_strand_id
1 'polypeptide(L)'
;MENNSNQLAANQIIEHDRLTFGDQFAPKGWYWHAFGSKFAGPRILRLPVLVRMPIFILRNLRFYRLPRRIPFTFDADGMATMAIPSFLKTSKFVSAYFRMRVASRAVVDPGLQWRVHQAIWCASNSMKIEGDFVECGTGKGLMMSAVLDSLPDWNNSSKRMLLFDTFSPFGIDSTTGKNSEEHGTRGTYATNIEDVAQNFSEWQKVELIKGFLPETLTQGNIEKIAFLHVDLNHAPAEVSVVRALWSRIQSGGIMLLDDYAQVQQQNDAMNELAQELSFEILTTASGQGIVIKP
;
A
#
# COMPACT_ATOMS: atom_id res chain seq x y z
N MET A 1 27.56 -14.66 15.95
CA MET A 1 27.30 -15.74 14.97
C MET A 1 25.89 -15.67 14.35
N GLU A 2 24.90 -15.10 15.04
CA GLU A 2 23.53 -14.93 14.50
C GLU A 2 23.38 -13.93 13.33
N ASN A 3 24.21 -12.89 13.30
CA ASN A 3 24.16 -11.90 12.22
C ASN A 3 24.56 -12.47 10.84
N ASN A 4 25.39 -13.51 10.79
CA ASN A 4 25.83 -14.14 9.54
C ASN A 4 24.77 -15.09 8.95
N SER A 5 23.98 -15.74 9.80
CA SER A 5 22.90 -16.65 9.35
C SER A 5 21.71 -15.89 8.77
N ASN A 6 21.36 -14.73 9.35
CA ASN A 6 20.29 -13.87 8.84
C ASN A 6 20.69 -13.21 7.52
N GLN A 7 21.96 -12.84 7.36
CA GLN A 7 22.48 -12.27 6.12
C GLN A 7 22.59 -13.30 4.99
N LEU A 8 22.92 -14.56 5.32
CA LEU A 8 22.92 -15.67 4.37
C LEU A 8 21.50 -16.05 3.94
N ALA A 9 20.54 -16.09 4.85
CA ALA A 9 19.14 -16.32 4.54
C ALA A 9 18.56 -15.18 3.68
N ALA A 10 18.87 -13.92 3.98
CA ALA A 10 18.48 -12.77 3.18
C ALA A 10 19.08 -12.83 1.77
N ASN A 11 20.36 -13.21 1.64
CA ASN A 11 21.00 -13.35 0.33
C ASN A 11 20.44 -14.51 -0.49
N GLN A 12 20.07 -15.63 0.12
CA GLN A 12 19.43 -16.76 -0.56
C GLN A 12 18.01 -16.41 -1.04
N ILE A 13 17.26 -15.63 -0.27
CA ILE A 13 15.93 -15.16 -0.66
C ILE A 13 16.05 -14.11 -1.77
N ILE A 14 17.03 -13.20 -1.71
CA ILE A 14 17.32 -12.24 -2.77
C ILE A 14 17.71 -12.96 -4.07
N GLU A 15 18.44 -14.05 -3.99
CA GLU A 15 18.84 -14.83 -5.17
C GLU A 15 17.67 -15.66 -5.72
N HIS A 16 16.84 -16.23 -4.87
CA HIS A 16 15.61 -16.90 -5.27
C HIS A 16 14.61 -15.90 -5.89
N ASP A 17 14.45 -14.72 -5.30
CA ASP A 17 13.61 -13.66 -5.87
C ASP A 17 14.21 -13.07 -7.15
N ARG A 18 15.53 -13.02 -7.32
CA ARG A 18 16.17 -12.67 -8.60
C ARG A 18 15.84 -13.67 -9.72
N LEU A 19 15.83 -14.95 -9.42
CA LEU A 19 15.49 -16.00 -10.38
C LEU A 19 13.98 -15.99 -10.70
N THR A 20 13.12 -15.77 -9.71
CA THR A 20 11.67 -15.63 -9.91
C THR A 20 11.29 -14.31 -10.56
N PHE A 21 12.02 -13.20 -10.32
CA PHE A 21 11.83 -11.94 -11.05
C PHE A 21 12.15 -12.09 -12.55
N GLY A 22 13.13 -12.89 -12.91
CA GLY A 22 13.44 -13.20 -14.32
C GLY A 22 12.33 -13.99 -15.02
N ASP A 23 11.69 -14.92 -14.32
CA ASP A 23 10.64 -15.80 -14.87
C ASP A 23 9.23 -15.20 -14.78
N GLN A 24 8.97 -14.25 -13.88
CA GLN A 24 7.70 -13.52 -13.80
C GLN A 24 7.46 -12.59 -15.00
N PHE A 25 8.47 -12.25 -15.77
CA PHE A 25 8.34 -11.56 -17.05
C PHE A 25 7.84 -12.45 -18.20
N ALA A 26 7.57 -13.73 -17.95
CA ALA A 26 6.92 -14.59 -18.91
C ALA A 26 5.40 -14.31 -18.95
N PRO A 27 4.78 -14.19 -20.14
CA PRO A 27 3.42 -13.68 -20.34
C PRO A 27 2.28 -14.56 -19.81
N LYS A 28 2.55 -15.54 -18.95
CA LYS A 28 1.55 -16.48 -18.41
C LYS A 28 0.56 -15.85 -17.41
N GLY A 29 0.93 -14.78 -16.71
CA GLY A 29 0.05 -14.07 -15.77
C GLY A 29 -0.88 -13.05 -16.43
N TRP A 30 -0.48 -12.49 -17.57
CA TRP A 30 -1.18 -11.40 -18.26
C TRP A 30 -2.62 -11.71 -18.64
N TYR A 31 -2.89 -12.94 -19.08
CA TYR A 31 -4.23 -13.36 -19.48
C TYR A 31 -5.26 -13.34 -18.34
N TRP A 32 -4.87 -13.70 -17.15
CA TRP A 32 -5.79 -13.80 -16.01
C TRP A 32 -6.13 -12.44 -15.39
N HIS A 33 -5.18 -11.52 -15.32
CA HIS A 33 -5.44 -10.15 -14.82
C HIS A 33 -6.21 -9.29 -15.82
N ALA A 34 -5.94 -9.41 -17.12
CA ALA A 34 -6.72 -8.73 -18.15
C ALA A 34 -8.18 -9.22 -18.22
N PHE A 35 -8.45 -10.47 -17.81
CA PHE A 35 -9.80 -11.04 -17.74
C PHE A 35 -10.50 -10.84 -16.39
N GLY A 36 -9.73 -10.53 -15.36
CA GLY A 36 -10.23 -10.60 -13.97
C GLY A 36 -10.99 -9.40 -13.48
N SER A 37 -10.83 -8.21 -13.96
CA SER A 37 -11.56 -7.15 -13.29
C SER A 37 -11.72 -5.84 -14.03
N LYS A 38 -11.01 -4.98 -14.37
CA LYS A 38 -11.37 -3.56 -14.49
C LYS A 38 -11.42 -3.02 -15.94
N PHE A 39 -10.97 -3.77 -16.95
CA PHE A 39 -10.93 -3.31 -18.34
C PHE A 39 -12.13 -3.71 -19.21
N ALA A 40 -12.93 -4.65 -18.78
CA ALA A 40 -14.19 -4.94 -19.43
C ALA A 40 -15.28 -4.09 -18.79
N GLY A 41 -15.87 -3.17 -19.53
CA GLY A 41 -17.02 -2.42 -19.02
C GLY A 41 -18.11 -3.37 -18.46
N PRO A 42 -18.90 -2.91 -17.48
CA PRO A 42 -19.80 -3.77 -16.68
C PRO A 42 -20.75 -4.66 -17.48
N ARG A 43 -21.05 -4.29 -18.73
CA ARG A 43 -21.91 -5.09 -19.63
C ARG A 43 -21.20 -6.30 -20.23
N ILE A 44 -19.90 -6.22 -20.48
CA ILE A 44 -19.10 -7.32 -21.04
C ILE A 44 -18.77 -8.36 -19.98
N LEU A 45 -18.64 -7.94 -18.72
CA LEU A 45 -18.38 -8.84 -17.59
C LEU A 45 -19.54 -9.82 -17.30
N ARG A 46 -20.74 -9.50 -17.75
CA ARG A 46 -21.94 -10.37 -17.58
C ARG A 46 -22.04 -11.49 -18.61
N LEU A 47 -21.18 -11.51 -19.63
CA LEU A 47 -21.21 -12.55 -20.65
C LEU A 47 -20.36 -13.75 -20.24
N PRO A 48 -20.70 -14.99 -20.65
CA PRO A 48 -19.86 -16.16 -20.45
C PRO A 48 -18.45 -15.96 -20.99
N VAL A 49 -17.44 -16.53 -20.36
CA VAL A 49 -16.02 -16.38 -20.71
C VAL A 49 -15.77 -16.70 -22.18
N LEU A 50 -16.41 -17.74 -22.72
CA LEU A 50 -16.30 -18.15 -24.14
C LEU A 50 -16.78 -17.08 -25.12
N VAL A 51 -17.71 -16.21 -24.74
CA VAL A 51 -18.22 -15.10 -25.54
C VAL A 51 -17.36 -13.84 -25.35
N ARG A 52 -16.80 -13.66 -24.17
CA ARG A 52 -15.92 -12.52 -23.87
C ARG A 52 -14.59 -12.58 -24.59
N MET A 53 -14.00 -13.77 -24.74
CA MET A 53 -12.69 -13.93 -25.41
C MET A 53 -12.68 -13.45 -26.87
N PRO A 54 -13.59 -13.87 -27.75
CA PRO A 54 -13.62 -13.37 -29.12
C PRO A 54 -13.83 -11.86 -29.21
N ILE A 55 -14.72 -11.30 -28.37
CA ILE A 55 -14.99 -9.85 -28.32
C ILE A 55 -13.74 -9.08 -27.91
N PHE A 56 -13.03 -9.56 -26.89
CA PHE A 56 -11.78 -8.96 -26.46
C PHE A 56 -10.70 -9.04 -27.54
N ILE A 57 -10.54 -10.20 -28.17
CA ILE A 57 -9.60 -10.40 -29.27
C ILE A 57 -9.94 -9.47 -30.46
N LEU A 58 -11.18 -9.40 -30.90
CA LEU A 58 -11.64 -8.54 -31.99
C LEU A 58 -11.43 -7.05 -31.68
N ARG A 59 -11.73 -6.64 -30.44
CA ARG A 59 -11.56 -5.26 -29.99
C ARG A 59 -10.10 -4.83 -29.91
N ASN A 60 -9.21 -5.78 -29.62
CA ASN A 60 -7.77 -5.56 -29.48
C ASN A 60 -6.97 -5.98 -30.71
N LEU A 61 -7.58 -6.49 -31.77
CA LEU A 61 -6.89 -6.89 -33.00
C LEU A 61 -6.06 -5.76 -33.64
N ARG A 62 -6.42 -4.49 -33.41
CA ARG A 62 -5.60 -3.33 -33.79
C ARG A 62 -4.25 -3.30 -33.06
N PHE A 63 -4.18 -3.80 -31.84
CA PHE A 63 -2.94 -3.88 -31.08
C PHE A 63 -2.09 -5.10 -31.48
N TYR A 64 -2.73 -6.19 -31.97
CA TYR A 64 -2.00 -7.38 -32.45
C TYR A 64 -1.35 -7.20 -33.84
N ARG A 65 -1.67 -6.13 -34.55
CA ARG A 65 -0.95 -5.76 -35.79
C ARG A 65 0.40 -5.11 -35.55
N LEU A 66 0.77 -4.82 -34.33
CA LEU A 66 2.10 -4.36 -33.97
C LEU A 66 3.05 -5.58 -33.95
N PRO A 67 4.06 -5.65 -34.84
CA PRO A 67 4.88 -6.86 -35.06
C PRO A 67 5.90 -7.12 -33.94
N ARG A 68 5.77 -6.53 -32.77
CA ARG A 68 6.70 -6.74 -31.65
C ARG A 68 5.91 -6.85 -30.35
N ARG A 69 6.25 -7.89 -29.57
CA ARG A 69 5.83 -8.02 -28.15
C ARG A 69 6.11 -6.70 -27.46
N ILE A 70 5.07 -6.05 -26.93
CA ILE A 70 5.27 -4.89 -26.05
C ILE A 70 5.87 -5.46 -24.77
N PRO A 71 7.16 -5.25 -24.47
CA PRO A 71 7.77 -5.79 -23.27
C PRO A 71 7.30 -4.94 -22.09
N PHE A 72 6.30 -5.41 -21.35
CA PHE A 72 6.05 -4.84 -20.05
C PHE A 72 7.27 -5.08 -19.17
N THR A 73 7.69 -4.04 -18.48
CA THR A 73 8.79 -4.06 -17.53
C THR A 73 8.29 -4.33 -16.11
N PHE A 74 6.97 -4.16 -15.90
CA PHE A 74 6.27 -4.43 -14.66
C PHE A 74 4.80 -4.74 -14.96
N ASP A 75 4.24 -5.75 -14.29
CA ASP A 75 2.83 -6.14 -14.36
C ASP A 75 2.42 -6.76 -13.02
N ALA A 76 1.91 -5.94 -12.12
CA ALA A 76 1.36 -6.36 -10.84
C ALA A 76 0.48 -5.23 -10.24
N ASP A 77 -0.28 -5.52 -9.18
CA ASP A 77 -1.10 -4.54 -8.45
C ASP A 77 -2.06 -3.74 -9.34
N GLY A 78 -2.63 -4.41 -10.35
CA GLY A 78 -3.54 -3.78 -11.30
C GLY A 78 -2.90 -2.81 -12.29
N MET A 79 -1.57 -2.70 -12.31
CA MET A 79 -0.80 -1.84 -13.20
C MET A 79 0.11 -2.66 -14.11
N ALA A 80 0.12 -2.32 -15.40
CA ALA A 80 1.12 -2.79 -16.36
C ALA A 80 1.80 -1.58 -17.02
N THR A 81 3.13 -1.57 -17.07
CA THR A 81 3.90 -0.45 -17.64
C THR A 81 5.12 -0.91 -18.41
N MET A 82 5.55 -0.09 -19.39
CA MET A 82 6.82 -0.20 -20.08
C MET A 82 7.90 0.74 -19.52
N ALA A 83 7.56 1.54 -18.49
CA ALA A 83 8.54 2.38 -17.83
C ALA A 83 9.61 1.53 -17.14
N ILE A 84 10.83 2.05 -17.04
CA ILE A 84 11.93 1.33 -16.42
C ILE A 84 11.85 1.54 -14.89
N PRO A 85 11.43 0.54 -14.11
CA PRO A 85 11.31 0.66 -12.65
C PRO A 85 12.68 0.45 -11.99
N SER A 86 13.60 1.39 -12.19
CA SER A 86 14.98 1.27 -11.70
C SER A 86 15.08 1.07 -10.18
N PHE A 87 14.11 1.58 -9.43
CA PHE A 87 14.05 1.43 -7.97
C PHE A 87 14.02 -0.03 -7.51
N LEU A 88 13.41 -0.93 -8.30
CA LEU A 88 13.35 -2.37 -7.98
C LEU A 88 14.73 -3.02 -7.79
N LYS A 89 15.79 -2.42 -8.31
CA LYS A 89 17.16 -2.94 -8.26
C LYS A 89 18.02 -2.25 -7.20
N THR A 90 17.50 -1.24 -6.51
CA THR A 90 18.27 -0.55 -5.48
C THR A 90 18.29 -1.37 -4.18
N SER A 91 19.45 -1.42 -3.51
CA SER A 91 19.58 -2.16 -2.25
C SER A 91 18.59 -1.66 -1.19
N LYS A 92 18.39 -0.35 -1.11
CA LYS A 92 17.40 0.28 -0.23
C LYS A 92 16.00 -0.29 -0.45
N PHE A 93 15.53 -0.34 -1.69
CA PHE A 93 14.19 -0.84 -2.00
C PHE A 93 14.07 -2.34 -1.77
N VAL A 94 15.08 -3.12 -2.18
CA VAL A 94 15.08 -4.58 -2.03
C VAL A 94 14.98 -4.96 -0.55
N SER A 95 15.77 -4.32 0.33
CA SER A 95 15.70 -4.52 1.78
C SER A 95 14.31 -4.19 2.32
N ALA A 96 13.80 -2.99 2.03
CA ALA A 96 12.52 -2.51 2.51
C ALA A 96 11.35 -3.41 2.04
N TYR A 97 11.35 -3.81 0.79
CA TYR A 97 10.32 -4.70 0.25
C TYR A 97 10.38 -6.10 0.87
N PHE A 98 11.60 -6.61 1.11
CA PHE A 98 11.77 -7.86 1.85
C PHE A 98 11.20 -7.76 3.26
N ARG A 99 11.45 -6.66 3.97
CA ARG A 99 10.88 -6.41 5.30
C ARG A 99 9.35 -6.43 5.28
N MET A 100 8.73 -5.78 4.31
CA MET A 100 7.28 -5.83 4.10
C MET A 100 6.78 -7.27 3.90
N ARG A 101 7.46 -8.07 3.10
CA ARG A 101 7.10 -9.48 2.89
C ARG A 101 7.19 -10.31 4.17
N VAL A 102 8.22 -10.09 4.98
CA VAL A 102 8.35 -10.73 6.29
C VAL A 102 7.18 -10.37 7.20
N ALA A 103 6.82 -9.08 7.28
CA ALA A 103 5.69 -8.61 8.06
C ALA A 103 4.36 -9.19 7.57
N SER A 104 4.19 -9.38 6.26
CA SER A 104 2.97 -9.94 5.68
C SER A 104 2.73 -11.39 6.08
N ARG A 105 3.80 -12.16 6.32
CA ARG A 105 3.74 -13.63 6.52
C ARG A 105 3.02 -14.35 5.36
N ALA A 106 2.91 -13.72 4.21
CA ALA A 106 2.26 -14.28 3.04
C ALA A 106 3.21 -15.21 2.29
N VAL A 107 2.69 -16.37 1.86
CA VAL A 107 3.45 -17.34 1.05
C VAL A 107 3.71 -16.79 -0.35
N VAL A 108 2.77 -16.01 -0.88
CA VAL A 108 2.84 -15.43 -2.21
C VAL A 108 3.14 -13.94 -2.10
N ASP A 109 3.97 -13.42 -3.01
CA ASP A 109 4.25 -11.99 -3.10
C ASP A 109 2.95 -11.22 -3.43
N PRO A 110 2.55 -10.23 -2.61
CA PRO A 110 1.35 -9.44 -2.88
C PRO A 110 1.47 -8.51 -4.09
N GLY A 111 2.68 -8.31 -4.63
CA GLY A 111 2.90 -7.51 -5.84
C GLY A 111 2.85 -5.99 -5.62
N LEU A 112 3.05 -5.51 -4.40
CA LEU A 112 2.85 -4.11 -3.99
C LEU A 112 4.09 -3.21 -4.22
N GLN A 113 4.98 -3.54 -5.16
CA GLN A 113 6.27 -2.85 -5.31
C GLN A 113 6.12 -1.35 -5.54
N TRP A 114 5.19 -0.93 -6.38
CA TRP A 114 4.98 0.49 -6.67
C TRP A 114 4.36 1.23 -5.48
N ARG A 115 3.42 0.64 -4.77
CA ARG A 115 2.84 1.24 -3.55
C ARG A 115 3.91 1.43 -2.49
N VAL A 116 4.72 0.41 -2.23
CA VAL A 116 5.83 0.48 -1.27
C VAL A 116 6.85 1.54 -1.69
N HIS A 117 7.19 1.63 -3.00
CA HIS A 117 8.08 2.66 -3.49
C HIS A 117 7.55 4.07 -3.25
N GLN A 118 6.27 4.29 -3.49
CA GLN A 118 5.60 5.58 -3.25
C GLN A 118 5.57 5.93 -1.76
N ALA A 119 5.24 4.96 -0.89
CA ALA A 119 5.27 5.17 0.55
C ALA A 119 6.68 5.52 1.06
N ILE A 120 7.71 4.84 0.59
CA ILE A 120 9.11 5.14 0.89
C ILE A 120 9.48 6.55 0.40
N TRP A 121 9.05 6.94 -0.80
CA TRP A 121 9.31 8.27 -1.32
C TRP A 121 8.64 9.36 -0.48
N CYS A 122 7.36 9.19 -0.16
CA CYS A 122 6.60 10.10 0.70
C CYS A 122 7.26 10.25 2.08
N ALA A 123 7.55 9.14 2.74
CA ALA A 123 8.18 9.11 4.06
C ALA A 123 9.58 9.74 4.05
N SER A 124 10.42 9.42 3.06
CA SER A 124 11.78 9.97 2.94
C SER A 124 11.76 11.50 2.77
N ASN A 125 10.80 12.04 2.00
CA ASN A 125 10.64 13.49 1.85
C ASN A 125 10.09 14.16 3.10
N SER A 126 9.28 13.45 3.88
CA SER A 126 8.70 13.93 5.13
C SER A 126 9.69 13.93 6.31
N MET A 127 10.83 13.25 6.20
CA MET A 127 11.84 13.23 7.28
C MET A 127 12.35 14.61 7.69
N LYS A 128 12.41 15.55 6.77
CA LYS A 128 12.84 16.94 7.00
C LYS A 128 11.73 17.86 7.54
N ILE A 129 10.49 17.41 7.52
CA ILE A 129 9.33 18.17 8.02
C ILE A 129 9.17 17.88 9.50
N GLU A 130 8.86 18.87 10.31
CA GLU A 130 8.59 18.69 11.73
C GLU A 130 7.31 17.87 11.96
N GLY A 131 7.31 17.00 12.97
CA GLY A 131 6.13 16.20 13.35
C GLY A 131 6.35 14.71 13.20
N ASP A 132 5.35 13.96 13.61
CA ASP A 132 5.33 12.50 13.69
C ASP A 132 4.90 11.88 12.35
N PHE A 133 5.13 10.60 12.22
CA PHE A 133 4.57 9.75 11.20
C PHE A 133 3.36 9.01 11.77
N VAL A 134 2.26 9.03 11.06
CA VAL A 134 0.99 8.45 11.51
C VAL A 134 0.45 7.51 10.43
N GLU A 135 0.08 6.31 10.81
CA GLU A 135 -0.66 5.38 9.96
C GLU A 135 -2.00 5.06 10.57
N CYS A 136 -3.05 5.15 9.78
CA CYS A 136 -4.41 4.79 10.12
C CYS A 136 -4.83 3.58 9.30
N GLY A 137 -4.94 2.40 9.94
CA GLY A 137 -5.12 1.12 9.31
C GLY A 137 -3.80 0.39 9.09
N THR A 138 -3.17 -0.02 10.18
CA THR A 138 -1.82 -0.64 10.14
C THR A 138 -1.85 -2.09 9.68
N GLY A 139 -2.93 -2.83 9.96
CA GLY A 139 -2.98 -4.25 9.69
C GLY A 139 -1.83 -5.00 10.36
N LYS A 140 -1.05 -5.73 9.59
CA LYS A 140 0.15 -6.43 10.06
C LYS A 140 1.42 -5.54 10.07
N GLY A 141 1.30 -4.27 9.70
CA GLY A 141 2.41 -3.33 9.63
C GLY A 141 3.27 -3.46 8.37
N LEU A 142 2.67 -3.91 7.26
CA LEU A 142 3.41 -4.16 6.02
C LEU A 142 4.09 -2.90 5.51
N MET A 143 3.29 -1.86 5.31
CA MET A 143 3.75 -0.63 4.67
C MET A 143 4.77 0.10 5.53
N MET A 144 4.46 0.29 6.82
CA MET A 144 5.36 1.04 7.70
C MET A 144 6.62 0.27 8.10
N SER A 145 6.61 -1.07 8.09
CA SER A 145 7.86 -1.82 8.25
C SER A 145 8.83 -1.61 7.08
N ALA A 146 8.33 -1.53 5.84
CA ALA A 146 9.14 -1.18 4.68
C ALA A 146 9.64 0.28 4.74
N VAL A 147 8.76 1.18 5.15
CA VAL A 147 9.13 2.60 5.33
C VAL A 147 10.26 2.73 6.33
N LEU A 148 10.15 2.14 7.52
CA LEU A 148 11.18 2.23 8.56
C LEU A 148 12.50 1.59 8.14
N ASP A 149 12.48 0.43 7.49
CA ASP A 149 13.70 -0.20 6.94
C ASP A 149 14.41 0.70 5.91
N SER A 150 13.65 1.51 5.20
CA SER A 150 14.19 2.46 4.23
C SER A 150 14.78 3.73 4.85
N LEU A 151 14.59 3.97 6.15
CA LEU A 151 14.99 5.17 6.87
C LEU A 151 16.10 4.86 7.89
N PRO A 152 17.38 4.77 7.47
CA PRO A 152 18.48 4.30 8.31
C PRO A 152 18.71 5.15 9.58
N ASP A 153 18.35 6.43 9.53
CA ASP A 153 18.51 7.36 10.65
C ASP A 153 17.26 7.45 11.56
N TRP A 154 16.29 6.57 11.38
CA TRP A 154 15.03 6.63 12.13
C TRP A 154 15.25 6.66 13.65
N ASN A 155 16.03 5.71 14.19
CA ASN A 155 16.26 5.61 15.63
C ASN A 155 16.97 6.85 16.23
N ASN A 156 17.71 7.59 15.41
CA ASN A 156 18.39 8.84 15.80
C ASN A 156 17.50 10.08 15.61
N SER A 157 16.38 9.95 14.89
CA SER A 157 15.46 11.07 14.67
C SER A 157 14.66 11.40 15.94
N SER A 158 14.06 12.59 15.99
CA SER A 158 13.10 12.96 17.04
C SER A 158 11.68 12.48 16.79
N LYS A 159 11.42 11.86 15.63
CA LYS A 159 10.09 11.47 15.18
C LYS A 159 9.57 10.23 15.90
N ARG A 160 8.24 10.16 16.06
CA ARG A 160 7.52 8.96 16.45
C ARG A 160 6.79 8.38 15.25
N MET A 161 6.56 7.07 15.26
CA MET A 161 5.65 6.37 14.36
C MET A 161 4.44 5.91 15.17
N LEU A 162 3.28 6.45 14.88
CA LEU A 162 2.02 6.14 15.56
C LEU A 162 1.16 5.28 14.63
N LEU A 163 0.91 4.05 15.03
CA LEU A 163 0.27 3.02 14.23
C LEU A 163 -1.10 2.67 14.82
N PHE A 164 -2.16 3.10 14.15
CA PHE A 164 -3.53 2.92 14.62
C PHE A 164 -4.21 1.77 13.86
N ASP A 165 -4.81 0.84 14.60
CA ASP A 165 -5.61 -0.25 14.04
C ASP A 165 -6.50 -0.87 15.13
N THR A 166 -7.52 -1.59 14.75
CA THR A 166 -8.28 -2.41 15.68
C THR A 166 -7.48 -3.61 16.16
N PHE A 167 -6.44 -4.01 15.44
CA PHE A 167 -5.65 -5.24 15.65
C PHE A 167 -6.55 -6.43 15.93
N SER A 168 -7.57 -6.57 15.08
CA SER A 168 -8.62 -7.58 15.17
C SER A 168 -8.67 -8.37 13.86
N PRO A 169 -8.99 -9.68 13.90
CA PRO A 169 -9.14 -10.48 12.69
C PRO A 169 -10.34 -10.06 11.82
N PHE A 170 -11.22 -9.21 12.36
CA PHE A 170 -12.44 -8.79 11.70
C PHE A 170 -12.30 -7.37 11.15
N GLY A 171 -12.46 -7.23 9.83
CA GLY A 171 -12.67 -5.93 9.20
C GLY A 171 -14.05 -5.37 9.53
N ILE A 172 -14.27 -4.09 9.27
CA ILE A 172 -15.60 -3.47 9.31
C ILE A 172 -16.22 -3.59 7.93
N ASP A 173 -17.43 -4.15 7.85
CA ASP A 173 -18.23 -4.11 6.63
C ASP A 173 -18.58 -2.66 6.28
N SER A 174 -18.14 -2.22 5.10
CA SER A 174 -18.30 -0.83 4.64
C SER A 174 -19.75 -0.40 4.45
N THR A 175 -20.67 -1.37 4.32
CA THR A 175 -22.10 -1.11 4.07
C THR A 175 -22.92 -1.07 5.38
N THR A 176 -22.54 -1.91 6.35
CA THR A 176 -23.32 -2.08 7.57
C THR A 176 -22.64 -1.53 8.82
N GLY A 177 -21.35 -1.16 8.75
CA GLY A 177 -20.54 -0.75 9.88
C GLY A 177 -20.32 -1.86 10.92
N LYS A 178 -20.65 -3.11 10.58
CA LYS A 178 -20.50 -4.27 11.46
C LYS A 178 -19.22 -5.03 11.15
N ASN A 179 -18.71 -5.76 12.13
CA ASN A 179 -17.57 -6.66 11.93
C ASN A 179 -17.90 -7.66 10.82
N SER A 180 -17.06 -7.75 9.80
CA SER A 180 -17.19 -8.65 8.67
C SER A 180 -16.24 -9.84 8.86
N GLU A 181 -16.78 -11.02 9.03
CA GLU A 181 -16.00 -12.26 9.05
C GLU A 181 -15.36 -12.58 7.69
N GLU A 182 -15.92 -12.05 6.60
CA GLU A 182 -15.47 -12.31 5.25
C GLU A 182 -14.08 -11.73 4.97
N HIS A 183 -13.75 -10.59 5.58
CA HIS A 183 -12.43 -9.97 5.45
C HIS A 183 -11.36 -10.71 6.26
N GLY A 184 -11.72 -11.29 7.40
CA GLY A 184 -10.82 -12.06 8.26
C GLY A 184 -10.27 -13.34 7.60
N THR A 185 -11.01 -13.92 6.66
CA THR A 185 -10.62 -15.17 5.97
C THR A 185 -9.50 -14.99 4.96
N ARG A 186 -9.20 -13.77 4.51
CA ARG A 186 -8.15 -13.51 3.51
C ARG A 186 -6.73 -13.45 4.10
N GLY A 187 -6.57 -13.65 5.41
CA GLY A 187 -5.25 -13.71 6.06
C GLY A 187 -4.43 -12.40 6.00
N THR A 188 -5.03 -11.31 5.55
CA THR A 188 -4.36 -10.00 5.39
C THR A 188 -4.34 -9.19 6.66
N TYR A 189 -5.35 -9.36 7.53
CA TYR A 189 -5.49 -8.57 8.76
C TYR A 189 -4.71 -9.15 9.92
N ALA A 190 -4.30 -8.29 10.85
CA ALA A 190 -3.64 -8.69 12.08
C ALA A 190 -4.61 -9.44 12.99
N THR A 191 -4.14 -10.53 13.58
CA THR A 191 -4.92 -11.33 14.54
C THR A 191 -4.68 -10.91 15.98
N ASN A 192 -3.51 -10.33 16.27
CA ASN A 192 -3.17 -9.76 17.57
C ASN A 192 -2.13 -8.64 17.43
N ILE A 193 -2.05 -7.78 18.43
CA ILE A 193 -1.13 -6.63 18.48
C ILE A 193 0.31 -7.06 18.74
N GLU A 194 0.51 -8.16 19.46
CA GLU A 194 1.84 -8.66 19.85
C GLU A 194 2.62 -9.10 18.60
N ASP A 195 1.97 -9.77 17.67
CA ASP A 195 2.58 -10.15 16.38
C ASP A 195 3.02 -8.94 15.57
N VAL A 196 2.22 -7.87 15.61
CA VAL A 196 2.56 -6.62 14.93
C VAL A 196 3.71 -5.91 15.64
N ALA A 197 3.69 -5.85 16.97
CA ALA A 197 4.75 -5.26 17.77
C ALA A 197 6.12 -5.91 17.48
N GLN A 198 6.13 -7.23 17.26
CA GLN A 198 7.36 -7.94 16.90
C GLN A 198 7.94 -7.47 15.56
N ASN A 199 7.09 -7.11 14.59
CA ASN A 199 7.55 -6.60 13.29
C ASN A 199 8.28 -5.25 13.43
N PHE A 200 8.06 -4.52 14.51
CA PHE A 200 8.65 -3.20 14.78
C PHE A 200 9.69 -3.18 15.91
N SER A 201 10.03 -4.33 16.48
CA SER A 201 10.85 -4.44 17.70
C SER A 201 12.27 -3.83 17.59
N GLU A 202 12.80 -3.66 16.40
CA GLU A 202 14.14 -3.07 16.16
C GLU A 202 14.14 -1.55 16.06
N TRP A 203 12.95 -0.92 15.92
CA TRP A 203 12.83 0.52 15.82
C TRP A 203 12.30 1.12 17.11
N GLN A 204 12.97 2.19 17.54
CA GLN A 204 12.52 2.98 18.68
C GLN A 204 11.39 3.92 18.28
N LYS A 205 10.61 4.35 19.28
CA LYS A 205 9.55 5.36 19.10
C LYS A 205 8.44 4.92 18.12
N VAL A 206 8.18 3.63 18.02
CA VAL A 206 7.02 3.07 17.34
C VAL A 206 5.98 2.72 18.38
N GLU A 207 4.80 3.30 18.24
CA GLU A 207 3.67 3.14 19.19
C GLU A 207 2.48 2.52 18.45
N LEU A 208 2.01 1.37 18.93
CA LEU A 208 0.80 0.71 18.44
C LEU A 208 -0.39 1.13 19.30
N ILE A 209 -1.41 1.70 18.66
CA ILE A 209 -2.59 2.24 19.35
C ILE A 209 -3.82 1.47 18.89
N LYS A 210 -4.32 0.62 19.79
CA LYS A 210 -5.43 -0.29 19.51
C LYS A 210 -6.78 0.39 19.71
N GLY A 211 -7.64 0.31 18.69
CA GLY A 211 -9.04 0.71 18.77
C GLY A 211 -9.58 1.22 17.45
N PHE A 212 -10.83 1.67 17.50
CA PHE A 212 -11.52 2.22 16.33
C PHE A 212 -11.11 3.67 16.09
N LEU A 213 -11.05 4.04 14.83
CA LEU A 213 -10.83 5.41 14.38
C LEU A 213 -12.16 6.05 13.95
N PRO A 214 -12.37 7.34 14.25
CA PRO A 214 -11.38 8.32 14.77
C PRO A 214 -11.24 8.38 16.29
N GLU A 215 -11.98 7.60 17.09
CA GLU A 215 -12.11 7.72 18.55
C GLU A 215 -10.75 7.62 19.27
N THR A 216 -9.88 6.74 18.80
CA THR A 216 -8.56 6.49 19.42
C THR A 216 -7.47 7.49 19.04
N LEU A 217 -7.73 8.44 18.13
CA LEU A 217 -6.73 9.45 17.73
C LEU A 217 -6.19 10.26 18.91
N THR A 218 -7.02 10.49 19.94
CA THR A 218 -6.62 11.23 21.13
C THR A 218 -5.55 10.54 21.97
N GLN A 219 -5.44 9.21 21.88
CA GLN A 219 -4.44 8.42 22.61
C GLN A 219 -3.01 8.62 22.06
N GLY A 220 -2.87 8.98 20.78
CA GLY A 220 -1.57 9.22 20.16
C GLY A 220 -0.91 10.53 20.55
N ASN A 221 -1.63 11.44 21.22
CA ASN A 221 -1.12 12.79 21.55
C ASN A 221 -0.43 13.46 20.35
N ILE A 222 -1.11 13.43 19.20
CA ILE A 222 -0.58 13.93 17.94
C ILE A 222 -0.63 15.46 17.94
N GLU A 223 0.52 16.12 17.92
CA GLU A 223 0.59 17.59 17.81
C GLU A 223 0.83 18.03 16.37
N LYS A 224 1.83 17.47 15.73
CA LYS A 224 2.26 17.78 14.36
C LYS A 224 2.48 16.50 13.57
N ILE A 225 2.11 16.51 12.30
CA ILE A 225 2.25 15.38 11.39
C ILE A 225 3.13 15.79 10.22
N ALA A 226 4.20 15.04 10.00
CA ALA A 226 5.05 15.14 8.82
C ALA A 226 4.59 14.18 7.70
N PHE A 227 4.14 12.98 8.08
CA PHE A 227 3.65 11.97 7.15
C PHE A 227 2.40 11.29 7.71
N LEU A 228 1.33 11.26 6.92
CA LEU A 228 0.09 10.56 7.23
C LEU A 228 -0.17 9.52 6.16
N HIS A 229 -0.33 8.25 6.56
CA HIS A 229 -0.79 7.18 5.70
C HIS A 229 -2.19 6.73 6.13
N VAL A 230 -3.12 6.63 5.18
CA VAL A 230 -4.53 6.26 5.44
C VAL A 230 -4.88 5.04 4.61
N ASP A 231 -5.21 3.93 5.29
CA ASP A 231 -5.56 2.62 4.71
C ASP A 231 -6.61 1.92 5.60
N LEU A 232 -7.82 2.50 5.66
CA LEU A 232 -8.89 1.99 6.53
C LEU A 232 -9.90 1.12 5.78
N ASN A 233 -9.85 1.09 4.46
CA ASN A 233 -10.80 0.37 3.60
C ASN A 233 -12.28 0.73 3.87
N HIS A 234 -12.53 1.94 4.43
CA HIS A 234 -13.86 2.42 4.80
C HIS A 234 -13.95 3.94 4.62
N ALA A 235 -14.58 4.39 3.53
CA ALA A 235 -14.61 5.79 3.14
C ALA A 235 -15.07 6.77 4.27
N PRO A 236 -16.13 6.51 5.05
CA PRO A 236 -16.53 7.41 6.14
C PRO A 236 -15.47 7.55 7.24
N ALA A 237 -14.77 6.45 7.59
CA ALA A 237 -13.70 6.49 8.59
C ALA A 237 -12.49 7.27 8.07
N GLU A 238 -12.08 7.06 6.82
CA GLU A 238 -10.98 7.80 6.17
C GLU A 238 -11.26 9.30 6.16
N VAL A 239 -12.45 9.72 5.71
CA VAL A 239 -12.86 11.13 5.73
C VAL A 239 -12.83 11.70 7.13
N SER A 240 -13.34 10.96 8.13
CA SER A 240 -13.37 11.41 9.53
C SER A 240 -11.97 11.60 10.10
N VAL A 241 -11.06 10.67 9.81
CA VAL A 241 -9.65 10.73 10.25
C VAL A 241 -8.93 11.88 9.57
N VAL A 242 -9.04 12.02 8.25
CA VAL A 242 -8.38 13.10 7.51
C VAL A 242 -8.89 14.46 8.00
N ARG A 243 -10.20 14.63 8.18
CA ARG A 243 -10.78 15.87 8.72
C ARG A 243 -10.24 16.21 10.10
N ALA A 244 -10.11 15.22 10.99
CA ALA A 244 -9.60 15.40 12.35
C ALA A 244 -8.11 15.74 12.39
N LEU A 245 -7.31 15.23 11.46
CA LEU A 245 -5.86 15.37 11.44
C LEU A 245 -5.35 16.45 10.49
N TRP A 246 -6.16 16.95 9.57
CA TRP A 246 -5.75 17.88 8.53
C TRP A 246 -5.01 19.11 9.03
N SER A 247 -5.50 19.74 10.10
CA SER A 247 -4.87 20.93 10.68
C SER A 247 -3.52 20.64 11.37
N ARG A 248 -3.22 19.38 11.66
CA ARG A 248 -1.97 18.95 12.31
C ARG A 248 -0.89 18.59 11.28
N ILE A 249 -1.27 18.30 10.03
CA ILE A 249 -0.29 18.10 8.95
C ILE A 249 0.42 19.42 8.69
N GLN A 250 1.73 19.39 8.80
CA GLN A 250 2.58 20.58 8.61
C GLN A 250 2.68 20.95 7.13
N SER A 251 2.92 22.23 6.82
CA SER A 251 3.20 22.66 5.44
C SER A 251 4.37 21.87 4.87
N GLY A 252 4.21 21.32 3.66
CA GLY A 252 5.14 20.38 3.03
C GLY A 252 5.04 18.95 3.54
N GLY A 253 4.27 18.67 4.60
CA GLY A 253 3.95 17.32 5.05
C GLY A 253 3.14 16.56 4.00
N ILE A 254 3.26 15.24 3.97
CA ILE A 254 2.68 14.40 2.92
C ILE A 254 1.62 13.48 3.50
N MET A 255 0.45 13.44 2.86
CA MET A 255 -0.58 12.43 3.09
C MET A 255 -0.60 11.45 1.93
N LEU A 256 -0.59 10.15 2.24
CA LEU A 256 -0.72 9.04 1.30
C LEU A 256 -2.03 8.30 1.59
N LEU A 257 -2.88 8.19 0.59
CA LEU A 257 -4.16 7.48 0.62
C LEU A 257 -3.99 6.16 -0.15
N ASP A 258 -4.14 5.01 0.50
CA ASP A 258 -3.71 3.74 -0.11
C ASP A 258 -4.64 3.28 -1.24
N ASP A 259 -5.94 3.23 -1.01
CA ASP A 259 -6.92 2.71 -1.99
C ASP A 259 -7.71 3.80 -2.74
N TYR A 260 -7.23 5.05 -2.73
CA TYR A 260 -7.93 6.23 -3.25
C TYR A 260 -8.54 6.05 -4.64
N ALA A 261 -7.80 5.52 -5.59
CA ALA A 261 -8.28 5.34 -6.96
C ALA A 261 -8.64 3.88 -7.29
N GLN A 262 -8.66 2.98 -6.32
CA GLN A 262 -9.07 1.59 -6.50
C GLN A 262 -10.52 1.35 -6.12
N VAL A 263 -11.04 2.11 -5.16
CA VAL A 263 -12.40 1.99 -4.63
C VAL A 263 -13.17 3.27 -4.90
N GLN A 264 -14.24 3.18 -5.70
CA GLN A 264 -15.02 4.36 -6.13
C GLN A 264 -15.56 5.18 -4.94
N GLN A 265 -16.06 4.52 -3.89
CA GLN A 265 -16.60 5.21 -2.72
C GLN A 265 -15.53 6.03 -1.97
N GLN A 266 -14.31 5.50 -1.85
CA GLN A 266 -13.18 6.22 -1.24
C GLN A 266 -12.75 7.40 -2.13
N ASN A 267 -12.71 7.18 -3.45
CA ASN A 267 -12.40 8.23 -4.41
C ASN A 267 -13.37 9.40 -4.31
N ASP A 268 -14.67 9.13 -4.39
CA ASP A 268 -15.71 10.16 -4.36
C ASP A 268 -15.68 10.93 -3.04
N ALA A 269 -15.68 10.23 -1.90
CA ALA A 269 -15.69 10.83 -0.58
C ALA A 269 -14.42 11.67 -0.30
N MET A 270 -13.26 11.21 -0.74
CA MET A 270 -12.02 11.94 -0.55
C MET A 270 -11.90 13.16 -1.47
N ASN A 271 -12.46 13.09 -2.68
CA ASN A 271 -12.55 14.25 -3.57
C ASN A 271 -13.51 15.35 -3.03
N GLU A 272 -14.63 14.97 -2.41
CA GLU A 272 -15.51 15.91 -1.73
C GLU A 272 -14.79 16.59 -0.55
N LEU A 273 -14.07 15.82 0.25
CA LEU A 273 -13.25 16.36 1.36
C LEU A 273 -12.13 17.27 0.85
N ALA A 274 -11.50 16.92 -0.27
CA ALA A 274 -10.46 17.74 -0.88
C ALA A 274 -10.97 19.12 -1.31
N GLN A 275 -12.19 19.18 -1.85
CA GLN A 275 -12.84 20.46 -2.17
C GLN A 275 -13.17 21.26 -0.89
N GLU A 276 -13.69 20.60 0.14
CA GLU A 276 -14.01 21.23 1.43
C GLU A 276 -12.77 21.86 2.09
N LEU A 277 -11.67 21.11 2.12
CA LEU A 277 -10.42 21.51 2.79
C LEU A 277 -9.40 22.20 1.87
N SER A 278 -9.75 22.39 0.60
CA SER A 278 -8.94 23.08 -0.42
C SER A 278 -7.55 22.45 -0.61
N PHE A 279 -7.49 21.15 -0.93
CA PHE A 279 -6.26 20.48 -1.33
C PHE A 279 -6.43 19.68 -2.63
N GLU A 280 -5.33 19.38 -3.29
CA GLU A 280 -5.29 18.58 -4.51
C GLU A 280 -4.73 17.19 -4.25
N ILE A 281 -5.27 16.17 -4.92
CA ILE A 281 -4.83 14.78 -4.81
C ILE A 281 -4.18 14.36 -6.13
N LEU A 282 -2.90 14.03 -6.09
CA LEU A 282 -2.22 13.38 -7.20
C LEU A 282 -2.61 11.90 -7.24
N THR A 283 -3.38 11.51 -8.25
CA THR A 283 -3.69 10.09 -8.50
C THR A 283 -2.48 9.39 -9.10
N THR A 284 -2.02 8.32 -8.47
CA THR A 284 -0.92 7.51 -8.97
C THR A 284 -1.42 6.31 -9.80
N ALA A 285 -0.56 5.77 -10.64
CA ALA A 285 -0.92 4.61 -11.47
C ALA A 285 -1.18 3.32 -10.65
N SER A 286 -0.63 3.22 -9.45
CA SER A 286 -0.91 2.12 -8.51
C SER A 286 -2.25 2.25 -7.77
N GLY A 287 -2.97 3.34 -7.98
CA GLY A 287 -4.26 3.60 -7.33
C GLY A 287 -4.16 4.37 -6.01
N GLN A 288 -2.97 4.70 -5.54
CA GLN A 288 -2.80 5.56 -4.36
C GLN A 288 -3.04 7.03 -4.70
N GLY A 289 -3.39 7.82 -3.69
CA GLY A 289 -3.48 9.28 -3.76
C GLY A 289 -2.36 9.93 -2.94
N ILE A 290 -1.66 10.93 -3.50
CA ILE A 290 -0.63 11.69 -2.79
C ILE A 290 -1.07 13.13 -2.66
N VAL A 291 -0.99 13.67 -1.45
CA VAL A 291 -1.27 15.08 -1.12
C VAL A 291 -0.06 15.68 -0.43
N ILE A 292 0.39 16.82 -0.92
CA ILE A 292 1.39 17.65 -0.23
C ILE A 292 0.63 18.80 0.43
N LYS A 293 0.74 18.93 1.75
CA LYS A 293 0.10 20.00 2.50
C LYS A 293 0.63 21.36 2.07
N PRO A 294 -0.23 22.28 1.62
CA PRO A 294 0.18 23.64 1.26
C PRO A 294 0.88 24.41 2.38
#